data_2fad29c4f53aa24c345e944d3601dc99
#
_entry.id   2fad29c4f53aa24c345e944d3601dc99
#
_cell.length_a   1.000
_cell.length_b   1.000
_cell.length_c   1.000
_cell.angle_alpha   90.00
_cell.angle_beta   90.00
_cell.angle_gamma   90.00
#
_symmetry.space_group_name_H-M   'P 1'
#
loop_
_entity.id
_entity.type
_entity.pdbx_description
1 polymer ?
#
loop_
_entity_poly.entity_id
_entity_poly.type
_entity_poly.pdbx_seq_one_letter_code
_entity_poly.pdbx_strand_id
1 'polypeptide(L)'
;TNCFLTRIESSTINGIPDIHGAHKNGIFWLELKSDDVSFPKLNKWQIVWINNYVKAGGVVFILKDTLLDSSLKLYRPVSRFTDPRSLKPVASFSSRGQWPAIQRQLEKELVLRQLGS
;
A
#
# COMPACT_ATOMS: atom_id res chain seq x y z
N THR A 1 5.15 18.37 2.69
CA THR A 1 5.04 17.20 1.84
C THR A 1 3.61 16.72 1.81
N ASN A 2 2.96 17.03 0.73
CA ASN A 2 1.54 16.71 0.62
C ASN A 2 1.30 15.65 -0.43
N CYS A 3 0.60 14.59 -0.02
CA CYS A 3 0.03 13.63 -0.95
C CYS A 3 -1.37 14.10 -1.33
N PHE A 4 -1.69 14.08 -2.59
CA PHE A 4 -3.05 14.31 -3.06
C PHE A 4 -3.73 12.96 -3.23
N LEU A 5 -4.68 12.66 -2.35
CA LEU A 5 -5.34 11.36 -2.30
C LEU A 5 -6.74 11.45 -2.89
N THR A 6 -7.08 10.48 -3.73
CA THR A 6 -8.41 10.37 -4.32
C THR A 6 -8.96 8.99 -4.00
N ARG A 7 -10.08 8.93 -3.31
CA ARG A 7 -10.77 7.68 -3.06
C ARG A 7 -11.44 7.20 -4.34
N ILE A 8 -11.18 5.96 -4.69
CA ILE A 8 -11.75 5.34 -5.88
C ILE A 8 -12.85 4.39 -5.44
N GLU A 9 -14.04 4.58 -6.00
CA GLU A 9 -15.15 3.66 -5.81
C GLU A 9 -15.46 3.02 -7.15
N SER A 10 -15.11 1.74 -7.30
CA SER A 10 -15.37 0.99 -8.52
C SER A 10 -16.17 -0.25 -8.20
N SER A 11 -17.33 -0.38 -8.82
CA SER A 11 -18.14 -1.58 -8.76
C SER A 11 -17.90 -2.51 -9.96
N THR A 12 -17.15 -2.06 -10.96
CA THR A 12 -16.97 -2.78 -12.22
C THR A 12 -15.59 -3.37 -12.40
N ILE A 13 -14.57 -2.85 -11.69
CA ILE A 13 -13.20 -3.35 -11.79
C ILE A 13 -12.85 -4.04 -10.48
N ASN A 14 -12.65 -5.35 -10.55
CA ASN A 14 -12.27 -6.14 -9.38
C ASN A 14 -10.79 -5.94 -9.05
N GLY A 15 -10.50 -5.76 -7.77
CA GLY A 15 -9.13 -5.74 -7.28
C GLY A 15 -8.42 -4.40 -7.35
N ILE A 16 -9.05 -3.35 -7.90
CA ILE A 16 -8.43 -2.02 -7.90
C ILE A 16 -8.32 -1.51 -6.46
N PRO A 17 -7.16 -0.91 -6.08
CA PRO A 17 -7.00 -0.38 -4.73
C PRO A 17 -7.94 0.79 -4.41
N ASP A 18 -8.11 1.06 -3.11
CA ASP A 18 -9.10 2.01 -2.60
C ASP A 18 -8.78 3.47 -2.94
N ILE A 19 -7.51 3.82 -3.00
CA ILE A 19 -7.08 5.22 -3.06
C ILE A 19 -5.99 5.37 -4.11
N HIS A 20 -6.11 6.40 -4.93
CA HIS A 20 -5.03 6.85 -5.81
C HIS A 20 -4.35 8.06 -5.17
N GLY A 21 -3.02 8.04 -5.16
CA GLY A 21 -2.25 9.12 -4.58
C GLY A 21 -1.29 9.74 -5.58
N ALA A 22 -1.10 11.04 -5.45
CA ALA A 22 -0.11 11.78 -6.23
C ALA A 22 0.75 12.59 -5.27
N HIS A 23 2.04 12.60 -5.54
CA HIS A 23 3.05 13.35 -4.81
C HIS A 23 4.07 13.86 -5.82
N LYS A 24 4.82 14.92 -5.48
CA LYS A 24 5.84 15.43 -6.39
C LYS A 24 6.88 14.38 -6.80
N ASN A 25 7.06 13.36 -5.96
CA ASN A 25 8.02 12.27 -6.23
C ASN A 25 7.42 11.10 -6.97
N GLY A 26 6.14 11.12 -7.32
CA GLY A 26 5.51 10.07 -8.10
C GLY A 26 4.07 9.81 -7.72
N ILE A 27 3.43 8.94 -8.49
CA ILE A 27 2.06 8.52 -8.25
C ILE A 27 2.06 7.11 -7.68
N PHE A 28 0.99 6.76 -6.96
CA PHE A 28 0.86 5.45 -6.34
C PHE A 28 -0.59 5.11 -6.10
N TRP A 29 -0.85 3.83 -5.83
CA TRP A 29 -2.13 3.35 -5.32
C TRP A 29 -1.95 2.90 -3.89
N LEU A 30 -3.00 3.02 -3.10
CA LEU A 30 -2.99 2.63 -1.69
C LEU A 30 -4.21 1.78 -1.39
N GLU A 31 -3.96 0.57 -0.91
CA GLU A 31 -5.00 -0.34 -0.43
C GLU A 31 -5.07 -0.28 1.08
N LEU A 32 -6.27 -0.11 1.63
CA LEU A 32 -6.48 -0.08 3.08
C LEU A 32 -7.05 -1.41 3.54
N LYS A 33 -6.48 -1.97 4.60
CA LYS A 33 -6.98 -3.19 5.24
C LYS A 33 -7.08 -2.96 6.74
N SER A 34 -8.21 -3.30 7.32
CA SER A 34 -8.46 -3.14 8.75
C SER A 34 -9.25 -4.33 9.25
N ASP A 35 -8.60 -5.22 9.97
CA ASP A 35 -9.20 -6.42 10.56
C ASP A 35 -8.26 -7.01 11.61
N ASP A 36 -8.61 -8.20 12.15
CA ASP A 36 -7.83 -8.88 13.18
C ASP A 36 -6.70 -9.73 12.62
N VAL A 37 -6.59 -9.86 11.31
CA VAL A 37 -5.57 -10.69 10.68
C VAL A 37 -4.24 -9.94 10.66
N SER A 38 -3.14 -10.63 10.95
CA SER A 38 -1.83 -10.01 11.12
C SER A 38 -1.10 -9.72 9.81
N PHE A 39 -1.64 -10.12 8.68
CA PHE A 39 -1.07 -9.87 7.36
C PHE A 39 -2.13 -9.21 6.46
N PRO A 40 -1.75 -8.56 5.35
CA PRO A 40 -2.74 -7.95 4.47
C PRO A 40 -3.50 -9.03 3.70
N LYS A 41 -4.71 -9.32 4.15
CA LYS A 41 -5.56 -10.36 3.56
C LYS A 41 -6.14 -9.85 2.26
N LEU A 42 -5.54 -10.27 1.16
CA LEU A 42 -5.92 -9.86 -0.19
C LEU A 42 -6.65 -11.01 -0.88
N ASN A 43 -7.70 -10.69 -1.64
CA ASN A 43 -8.34 -11.69 -2.49
C ASN A 43 -7.55 -11.86 -3.79
N LYS A 44 -7.91 -12.87 -4.59
CA LYS A 44 -7.15 -13.19 -5.81
C LYS A 44 -7.16 -12.04 -6.83
N TRP A 45 -8.24 -11.26 -6.90
CA TRP A 45 -8.33 -10.15 -7.85
C TRP A 45 -7.41 -9.01 -7.45
N GLN A 46 -7.29 -8.74 -6.16
CA GLN A 46 -6.37 -7.73 -5.64
C GLN A 46 -4.92 -8.14 -5.88
N ILE A 47 -4.59 -9.41 -5.66
CA ILE A 47 -3.25 -9.93 -5.92
C ILE A 47 -2.89 -9.79 -7.40
N VAL A 48 -3.79 -10.18 -8.29
CA VAL A 48 -3.56 -10.08 -9.74
C VAL A 48 -3.37 -8.63 -10.15
N TRP A 49 -4.24 -7.73 -9.69
CA TRP A 49 -4.15 -6.32 -10.04
C TRP A 49 -2.84 -5.70 -9.57
N ILE A 50 -2.47 -5.95 -8.32
CA ILE A 50 -1.23 -5.41 -7.74
C ILE A 50 -0.02 -5.93 -8.51
N ASN A 51 0.05 -7.24 -8.76
CA ASN A 51 1.17 -7.83 -9.48
C ASN A 51 1.31 -7.24 -10.89
N ASN A 52 0.21 -7.06 -11.59
CA ASN A 52 0.24 -6.49 -12.94
C ASN A 52 0.71 -5.02 -12.92
N TYR A 53 0.23 -4.26 -11.95
CA TYR A 53 0.59 -2.85 -11.86
C TYR A 53 2.07 -2.67 -11.50
N VAL A 54 2.56 -3.45 -10.54
CA VAL A 54 3.96 -3.42 -10.14
C VAL A 54 4.87 -3.88 -11.28
N LYS A 55 4.46 -4.93 -12.00
CA LYS A 55 5.21 -5.40 -13.17
C LYS A 55 5.34 -4.32 -14.25
N ALA A 56 4.31 -3.50 -14.40
CA ALA A 56 4.32 -2.39 -15.36
C ALA A 56 5.14 -1.18 -14.89
N GLY A 57 5.73 -1.25 -13.70
CA GLY A 57 6.56 -0.18 -13.15
C GLY A 57 5.85 0.73 -12.16
N GLY A 58 4.61 0.41 -11.81
CA GLY A 58 3.82 1.22 -10.87
C GLY A 58 4.15 0.93 -9.41
N VAL A 59 3.70 1.82 -8.54
CA VAL A 59 3.89 1.70 -7.09
C VAL A 59 2.53 1.47 -6.43
N VAL A 60 2.46 0.43 -5.61
CA VAL A 60 1.29 0.13 -4.78
C VAL A 60 1.74 0.02 -3.33
N PHE A 61 1.00 0.67 -2.45
CA PHE A 61 1.17 0.51 -1.01
C PHE A 61 -0.05 -0.19 -0.43
N ILE A 62 0.18 -0.95 0.62
CA ILE A 62 -0.88 -1.54 1.43
C ILE A 62 -0.67 -1.06 2.86
N LEU A 63 -1.68 -0.41 3.43
CA LEU A 63 -1.65 0.01 4.82
C LEU A 63 -2.57 -0.90 5.61
N LYS A 64 -1.99 -1.68 6.51
CA LYS A 64 -2.70 -2.68 7.30
C LYS A 64 -2.84 -2.23 8.74
N ASP A 65 -4.08 -2.04 9.18
CA ASP A 65 -4.43 -1.81 10.57
C ASP A 65 -4.84 -3.15 11.17
N THR A 66 -4.04 -3.68 12.09
CA THR A 66 -4.37 -4.90 12.82
C THR A 66 -5.06 -4.48 14.12
N LEU A 67 -6.36 -4.73 14.19
CA LEU A 67 -7.22 -4.21 15.25
C LEU A 67 -6.86 -4.74 16.63
N LEU A 68 -6.45 -6.02 16.72
CA LEU A 68 -6.15 -6.67 18.01
C LEU A 68 -4.99 -6.01 18.73
N ASP A 69 -3.94 -5.60 18.04
CA ASP A 69 -2.76 -5.01 18.67
C ASP A 69 -2.58 -3.54 18.33
N SER A 70 -3.55 -2.94 17.66
CA SER A 70 -3.54 -1.52 17.25
C SER A 70 -2.31 -1.12 16.45
N SER A 71 -1.67 -2.09 15.76
CA SER A 71 -0.51 -1.80 14.95
C SER A 71 -0.91 -1.39 13.53
N LEU A 72 -0.11 -0.50 12.96
CA LEU A 72 -0.20 -0.13 11.54
C LEU A 72 1.07 -0.57 10.86
N LYS A 73 0.94 -1.26 9.73
CA LYS A 73 2.07 -1.70 8.94
C LYS A 73 1.88 -1.28 7.50
N LEU A 74 2.93 -0.74 6.92
CA LEU A 74 2.94 -0.32 5.53
C LEU A 74 3.74 -1.32 4.71
N TYR A 75 3.16 -1.77 3.60
CA TYR A 75 3.79 -2.71 2.68
C TYR A 75 3.96 -2.05 1.32
N ARG A 76 5.03 -2.40 0.64
CA ARG A 76 5.25 -2.00 -0.76
C ARG A 76 5.74 -3.22 -1.53
N PRO A 77 4.86 -3.95 -2.23
CA PRO A 77 5.29 -5.07 -3.06
C PRO A 77 6.20 -4.58 -4.20
N VAL A 78 7.35 -5.21 -4.36
CA VAL A 78 8.33 -4.84 -5.41
C VAL A 78 8.56 -5.97 -6.40
N SER A 79 8.06 -7.17 -6.12
CA SER A 79 8.13 -8.32 -7.00
C SER A 79 6.83 -9.12 -6.91
N ARG A 80 6.65 -10.03 -7.87
CA ARG A 80 5.44 -10.84 -7.91
C ARG A 80 5.30 -11.67 -6.63
N PHE A 81 4.09 -11.72 -6.09
CA PHE A 81 3.75 -12.57 -4.97
C PHE A 81 2.43 -13.29 -5.24
N THR A 82 2.23 -14.45 -4.63
CA THR A 82 0.98 -15.20 -4.69
C THR A 82 0.33 -15.34 -3.32
N ASP A 83 1.13 -15.35 -2.26
CA ASP A 83 0.65 -15.48 -0.88
C ASP A 83 0.91 -14.17 -0.13
N PRO A 84 -0.15 -13.45 0.26
CA PRO A 84 0.01 -12.19 1.00
C PRO A 84 0.80 -12.33 2.31
N ARG A 85 0.84 -13.54 2.89
CA ARG A 85 1.63 -13.78 4.11
C ARG A 85 3.12 -13.66 3.89
N SER A 86 3.57 -13.75 2.65
CA SER A 86 4.99 -13.60 2.30
C SER A 86 5.45 -12.15 2.27
N LEU A 87 4.53 -11.20 2.26
CA LEU A 87 4.88 -9.79 2.19
C LEU A 87 5.50 -9.32 3.50
N LYS A 88 6.55 -8.50 3.38
CA LYS A 88 7.22 -7.90 4.53
C LYS A 88 6.91 -6.41 4.58
N PRO A 89 6.57 -5.86 5.76
CA PRO A 89 6.33 -4.43 5.86
C PRO A 89 7.62 -3.63 5.66
N VAL A 90 7.49 -2.47 5.03
CA VAL A 90 8.59 -1.51 4.91
C VAL A 90 8.65 -0.59 6.12
N ALA A 91 7.56 -0.50 6.88
CA ALA A 91 7.52 0.30 8.11
C ALA A 91 6.38 -0.16 9.00
N SER A 92 6.53 0.09 10.30
CA SER A 92 5.49 -0.17 11.31
C SER A 92 5.31 1.08 12.15
N PHE A 93 4.06 1.31 12.58
CA PHE A 93 3.70 2.49 13.37
C PHE A 93 2.96 2.00 14.61
N SER A 94 3.32 2.52 15.78
CA SER A 94 2.85 1.99 17.06
C SER A 94 1.44 2.46 17.44
N SER A 95 0.90 3.46 16.75
CA SER A 95 -0.44 3.96 17.06
C SER A 95 -1.07 4.60 15.84
N ARG A 96 -2.40 4.72 15.90
CA ARG A 96 -3.16 5.47 14.90
C ARG A 96 -2.88 6.97 15.06
N GLY A 97 -3.21 7.74 14.05
CA GLY A 97 -2.98 9.17 14.08
C GLY A 97 -1.57 9.59 13.71
N GLN A 98 -0.75 8.67 13.22
CA GLN A 98 0.62 8.97 12.78
C GLN A 98 0.70 9.26 11.28
N TRP A 99 -0.32 9.91 10.77
CA TRP A 99 -0.37 10.21 9.34
C TRP A 99 0.86 10.95 8.82
N PRO A 100 1.42 11.96 9.53
CA PRO A 100 2.65 12.60 9.06
C PRO A 100 3.83 11.62 8.91
N ALA A 101 3.96 10.65 9.82
CA ALA A 101 5.00 9.64 9.73
C ALA A 101 4.77 8.68 8.56
N ILE A 102 3.51 8.33 8.32
CA ILE A 102 3.12 7.49 7.18
C ILE A 102 3.44 8.21 5.87
N GLN A 103 3.09 9.48 5.76
CA GLN A 103 3.41 10.27 4.56
C GLN A 103 4.91 10.35 4.31
N ARG A 104 5.72 10.53 5.36
CA ARG A 104 7.18 10.54 5.21
C ARG A 104 7.70 9.22 4.67
N GLN A 105 7.12 8.10 5.12
CA GLN A 105 7.52 6.78 4.62
C GLN A 105 7.10 6.57 3.16
N LEU A 106 5.89 6.99 2.79
CA LEU A 106 5.44 6.93 1.40
C LEU A 106 6.39 7.72 0.50
N GLU A 107 6.74 8.93 0.93
CA GLU A 107 7.65 9.81 0.20
C GLU A 107 9.02 9.17 0.03
N LYS A 108 9.56 8.58 1.10
CA LYS A 108 10.84 7.87 1.07
C LYS A 108 10.81 6.72 0.06
N GLU A 109 9.74 5.92 0.07
CA GLU A 109 9.59 4.79 -0.86
C GLU A 109 9.50 5.26 -2.31
N LEU A 110 8.83 6.37 -2.58
CA LEU A 110 8.75 6.93 -3.92
C LEU A 110 10.12 7.41 -4.42
N VAL A 111 10.92 8.01 -3.55
CA VAL A 111 12.30 8.40 -3.89
C VAL A 111 13.14 7.16 -4.19
N LEU A 112 13.06 6.12 -3.35
CA LEU A 112 13.78 4.88 -3.59
C LEU A 112 13.40 4.25 -4.93
N ARG A 113 12.12 4.30 -5.28
CA ARG A 113 11.63 3.79 -6.56
C ARG A 113 12.27 4.55 -7.73
N GLN A 114 12.41 5.88 -7.62
CA GLN A 114 13.05 6.71 -8.64
C GLN A 114 14.54 6.36 -8.80
N LEU A 115 15.17 5.90 -7.73
CA LEU A 115 16.59 5.49 -7.74
C LEU A 115 16.77 4.05 -8.22
N GLY A 116 15.70 3.38 -8.67
CA GLY A 116 15.78 2.04 -9.22
C GLY A 116 15.69 0.91 -8.21
N SER A 117 15.24 1.19 -7.02
CA SER A 117 15.12 0.14 -5.99
C SER A 117 13.68 -0.34 -5.78
#